data_33f8cab5eabacfeba97ad90b6a742fd6
#
_entry.id   33f8cab5eabacfeba97ad90b6a742fd6
#
_cell.length_a   1.000
_cell.length_b   1.000
_cell.length_c   1.000
_cell.angle_alpha   90.00
_cell.angle_beta   90.00
_cell.angle_gamma   90.00
#
_symmetry.space_group_name_H-M   'P 1'
#
loop_
_entity.id
_entity.type
_entity.pdbx_description
1 polymer ?
#
loop_
_entity_poly.entity_id
_entity_poly.type
_entity_poly.pdbx_seq_one_letter_code
_entity_poly.pdbx_strand_id
1 'polypeptide(L)'
;ISFSNYDWKPGYESGSWRELSAIYAREWVVIITNYAYMMTTPEYAFIMRNFSKIFGGELYDNNRVKFTPEKYLSEEKRFKQPHNFVCGRSKPSVGGLGGGNVWGVTHWNYYGHYASFSGWESITHEFMHCMGYGHSSNMTYASGGVGWTEFMWQLHTYLRGNDWLPYTDRNLLGFHKPENAKYRDGGIDPDKLNDNKILQFYNKSKVTQYFLANPLSK
;
A
#
# COMPACT_ATOMS: atom_id res chain seq x y z
N ILE A 1 9.91 11.69 6.57
CA ILE A 1 9.58 11.52 5.14
C ILE A 1 9.99 12.78 4.43
N SER A 2 10.70 12.62 3.34
CA SER A 2 11.01 13.67 2.40
C SER A 2 10.44 13.34 1.02
N PHE A 3 10.24 14.36 0.19
CA PHE A 3 9.85 14.20 -1.20
C PHE A 3 11.03 14.61 -2.07
N SER A 4 11.28 13.84 -3.12
CA SER A 4 12.36 14.13 -4.05
C SER A 4 11.81 14.34 -5.45
N ASN A 5 12.35 15.29 -6.17
CA ASN A 5 12.12 15.42 -7.59
C ASN A 5 12.91 14.39 -8.41
N TYR A 6 13.84 13.67 -7.78
CA TYR A 6 14.73 12.69 -8.40
C TYR A 6 15.38 13.21 -9.68
N ASP A 7 15.82 14.45 -9.68
CA ASP A 7 16.54 15.08 -10.79
C ASP A 7 15.90 14.84 -12.16
N TRP A 8 14.57 14.65 -12.20
CA TRP A 8 13.90 14.56 -13.47
C TRP A 8 14.14 15.88 -14.24
N LYS A 9 14.89 15.77 -15.30
CA LYS A 9 15.13 16.88 -16.22
C LYS A 9 14.25 16.66 -17.45
N PRO A 10 13.52 17.68 -17.90
CA PRO A 10 12.82 17.61 -19.18
C PRO A 10 13.76 17.10 -20.28
N GLY A 11 13.35 16.06 -21.01
CA GLY A 11 14.18 15.40 -22.02
C GLY A 11 15.06 14.26 -21.50
N TYR A 12 15.11 13.98 -20.20
CA TYR A 12 15.81 12.82 -19.65
C TYR A 12 14.89 11.60 -19.60
N GLU A 13 14.56 11.08 -20.75
CA GLU A 13 13.56 10.00 -20.88
C GLU A 13 14.07 8.62 -20.45
N SER A 14 15.36 8.44 -20.31
CA SER A 14 15.97 7.16 -19.87
C SER A 14 15.81 6.88 -18.38
N GLY A 15 15.49 7.88 -17.57
CA GLY A 15 15.29 7.72 -16.14
C GLY A 15 14.01 6.97 -15.80
N SER A 16 14.04 6.25 -14.68
CA SER A 16 12.87 5.54 -14.13
C SER A 16 11.92 6.45 -13.35
N TRP A 17 12.28 7.71 -13.15
CA TRP A 17 11.57 8.66 -12.31
C TRP A 17 10.90 9.77 -13.10
N ARG A 18 9.92 10.40 -12.48
CA ARG A 18 9.21 11.59 -12.96
C ARG A 18 9.17 12.63 -11.85
N GLU A 19 8.97 13.88 -12.24
CA GLU A 19 8.76 14.96 -11.30
C GLU A 19 7.60 14.65 -10.35
N LEU A 20 7.82 14.88 -9.07
CA LEU A 20 6.82 14.78 -8.03
C LEU A 20 6.22 16.17 -7.79
N SER A 21 5.16 16.51 -8.51
CA SER A 21 4.45 17.78 -8.30
C SER A 21 3.78 17.82 -6.92
N ALA A 22 3.42 19.02 -6.48
CA ALA A 22 2.77 19.24 -5.19
C ALA A 22 1.51 18.40 -4.98
N ILE A 23 0.76 18.10 -6.05
CA ILE A 23 -0.45 17.27 -5.94
C ILE A 23 -0.13 15.81 -5.65
N TYR A 24 0.92 15.25 -6.26
CA TYR A 24 1.38 13.90 -5.96
C TYR A 24 2.01 13.81 -4.56
N ALA A 25 2.71 14.85 -4.12
CA ALA A 25 3.24 14.91 -2.77
C ALA A 25 2.13 14.88 -1.71
N ARG A 26 1.05 15.62 -1.94
CA ARG A 26 -0.15 15.60 -1.08
C ARG A 26 -0.80 14.21 -1.05
N GLU A 27 -0.89 13.55 -2.20
CA GLU A 27 -1.43 12.21 -2.28
C GLU A 27 -0.56 11.18 -1.54
N TRP A 28 0.77 11.34 -1.59
CA TRP A 28 1.68 10.56 -0.77
C TRP A 28 1.41 10.73 0.72
N VAL A 29 1.11 11.95 1.18
CA VAL A 29 0.74 12.18 2.59
C VAL A 29 -0.48 11.35 2.97
N VAL A 30 -1.51 11.28 2.14
CA VAL A 30 -2.69 10.43 2.36
C VAL A 30 -2.31 8.96 2.44
N ILE A 31 -1.58 8.47 1.45
CA ILE A 31 -1.14 7.06 1.37
C ILE A 31 -0.37 6.67 2.63
N ILE A 32 0.64 7.46 2.98
CA ILE A 32 1.52 7.15 4.12
C ILE A 32 0.75 7.23 5.43
N THR A 33 -0.13 8.22 5.58
CA THR A 33 -0.93 8.36 6.81
C THR A 33 -1.84 7.16 6.99
N ASN A 34 -2.56 6.75 5.95
CA ASN A 34 -3.39 5.56 6.02
C ASN A 34 -2.55 4.30 6.27
N TYR A 35 -1.42 4.15 5.57
CA TYR A 35 -0.55 2.99 5.71
C TYR A 35 0.04 2.88 7.12
N ALA A 36 0.55 3.98 7.66
CA ALA A 36 1.07 4.03 9.03
C ALA A 36 -0.02 3.76 10.07
N TYR A 37 -1.20 4.36 9.88
CA TYR A 37 -2.35 4.12 10.76
C TYR A 37 -2.74 2.65 10.79
N MET A 38 -2.85 2.00 9.62
CA MET A 38 -3.16 0.57 9.53
C MET A 38 -2.24 -0.26 10.41
N MET A 39 -0.93 0.01 10.39
CA MET A 39 0.05 -0.71 11.19
C MET A 39 -0.06 -0.45 12.69
N THR A 40 -0.76 0.61 13.12
CA THR A 40 -1.00 0.89 14.55
C THR A 40 -2.27 0.27 15.11
N THR A 41 -3.13 -0.28 14.25
CA THR A 41 -4.42 -0.84 14.66
C THR A 41 -4.27 -2.16 15.45
N PRO A 42 -5.18 -2.44 16.37
CA PRO A 42 -5.22 -3.74 17.06
C PRO A 42 -5.43 -4.90 16.08
N GLU A 43 -6.17 -4.68 14.99
CA GLU A 43 -6.40 -5.65 13.93
C GLU A 43 -5.09 -6.06 13.24
N TYR A 44 -4.25 -5.09 12.91
CA TYR A 44 -2.93 -5.37 12.34
C TYR A 44 -2.09 -6.25 13.28
N ALA A 45 -1.97 -5.86 14.54
CA ALA A 45 -1.22 -6.61 15.54
C ALA A 45 -1.78 -8.02 15.75
N PHE A 46 -3.10 -8.14 15.75
CA PHE A 46 -3.77 -9.43 15.87
C PHE A 46 -3.46 -10.34 14.67
N ILE A 47 -3.56 -9.80 13.45
CA ILE A 47 -3.29 -10.57 12.23
C ILE A 47 -1.82 -11.00 12.19
N MET A 48 -0.87 -10.14 12.54
CA MET A 48 0.55 -10.50 12.59
C MET A 48 0.82 -11.70 13.52
N ARG A 49 0.06 -11.85 14.60
CA ARG A 49 0.20 -12.97 15.55
C ARG A 49 -0.61 -14.21 15.17
N ASN A 50 -1.56 -14.07 14.25
CA ASN A 50 -2.48 -15.14 13.85
C ASN A 50 -2.54 -15.32 12.33
N PHE A 51 -1.49 -14.92 11.62
CA PHE A 51 -1.47 -14.81 10.17
C PHE A 51 -1.88 -16.11 9.49
N SER A 52 -1.24 -17.22 9.87
CA SER A 52 -1.52 -18.53 9.29
C SER A 52 -2.96 -18.98 9.47
N LYS A 53 -3.54 -18.71 10.65
CA LYS A 53 -4.94 -19.03 10.96
C LYS A 53 -5.92 -18.28 10.05
N ILE A 54 -5.60 -17.03 9.70
CA ILE A 54 -6.49 -16.19 8.89
C ILE A 54 -6.29 -16.44 7.39
N PHE A 55 -5.04 -16.53 6.95
CA PHE A 55 -4.69 -16.65 5.53
C PHE A 55 -4.53 -18.08 5.03
N GLY A 56 -4.36 -19.05 5.92
CA GLY A 56 -4.16 -20.46 5.57
C GLY A 56 -2.74 -20.80 5.12
N GLY A 57 -1.76 -19.98 5.47
CA GLY A 57 -0.35 -20.17 5.14
C GLY A 57 0.52 -19.13 5.81
N GLU A 58 1.85 -19.26 5.67
CA GLU A 58 2.81 -18.40 6.34
C GLU A 58 3.44 -17.38 5.38
N LEU A 59 3.85 -16.24 5.92
CA LEU A 59 4.82 -15.39 5.27
C LEU A 59 6.19 -16.08 5.25
N TYR A 60 7.01 -15.76 4.24
CA TYR A 60 8.37 -16.29 4.13
C TYR A 60 9.32 -15.21 3.59
N ASP A 61 10.58 -15.34 3.95
CA ASP A 61 11.65 -14.41 3.57
C ASP A 61 12.21 -14.65 2.15
N ASN A 62 13.28 -13.96 1.81
CA ASN A 62 13.96 -14.08 0.51
C ASN A 62 14.54 -15.47 0.23
N ASN A 63 14.83 -16.23 1.27
CA ASN A 63 15.32 -17.61 1.19
C ASN A 63 14.18 -18.64 1.25
N ARG A 64 12.93 -18.17 1.18
CA ARG A 64 11.70 -18.98 1.33
C ARG A 64 11.56 -19.67 2.68
N VAL A 65 12.26 -19.17 3.70
CA VAL A 65 12.10 -19.63 5.07
C VAL A 65 10.82 -19.04 5.65
N LYS A 66 9.91 -19.90 6.08
CA LYS A 66 8.63 -19.50 6.67
C LYS A 66 8.86 -18.74 7.97
N PHE A 67 8.03 -17.73 8.20
CA PHE A 67 8.09 -16.97 9.44
C PHE A 67 7.66 -17.85 10.63
N THR A 68 8.44 -17.76 11.71
CA THR A 68 8.05 -18.25 13.02
C THR A 68 7.25 -17.17 13.77
N PRO A 69 6.55 -17.51 14.87
CA PRO A 69 5.89 -16.50 15.71
C PRO A 69 6.82 -15.36 16.14
N GLU A 70 8.06 -15.67 16.49
CA GLU A 70 9.07 -14.67 16.88
C GLU A 70 9.44 -13.76 15.70
N LYS A 71 9.52 -14.31 14.48
CA LYS A 71 9.80 -13.53 13.27
C LYS A 71 8.65 -12.58 12.98
N TYR A 72 7.38 -13.01 13.09
CA TYR A 72 6.24 -12.11 12.95
C TYR A 72 6.30 -10.94 13.94
N LEU A 73 6.58 -11.20 15.21
CA LEU A 73 6.71 -10.13 16.21
C LEU A 73 7.89 -9.20 15.96
N SER A 74 9.00 -9.73 15.48
CA SER A 74 10.18 -8.95 15.11
C SER A 74 9.86 -8.01 13.94
N GLU A 75 9.20 -8.52 12.89
CA GLU A 75 8.81 -7.70 11.73
C GLU A 75 7.72 -6.69 12.10
N GLU A 76 6.75 -7.05 12.92
CA GLU A 76 5.75 -6.10 13.43
C GLU A 76 6.43 -4.89 14.08
N LYS A 77 7.41 -5.13 14.95
CA LYS A 77 8.18 -4.07 15.59
C LYS A 77 8.99 -3.26 14.58
N ARG A 78 9.67 -3.94 13.66
CA ARG A 78 10.53 -3.31 12.66
C ARG A 78 9.76 -2.39 11.72
N PHE A 79 8.60 -2.81 11.24
CA PHE A 79 7.77 -2.01 10.33
C PHE A 79 7.16 -0.78 10.99
N LYS A 80 6.98 -0.82 12.30
CA LYS A 80 6.45 0.31 13.10
C LYS A 80 7.52 1.34 13.50
N GLN A 81 8.80 1.07 13.28
CA GLN A 81 9.86 2.02 13.60
C GLN A 81 9.79 3.24 12.67
N PRO A 82 10.25 4.41 13.12
CA PRO A 82 10.43 5.55 12.23
C PRO A 82 11.35 5.22 11.06
N HIS A 83 10.90 5.51 9.84
CA HIS A 83 11.67 5.32 8.62
C HIS A 83 11.88 6.66 7.91
N ASN A 84 13.08 6.86 7.37
CA ASN A 84 13.41 8.02 6.54
C ASN A 84 13.22 7.67 5.07
N PHE A 85 11.97 7.65 4.62
CA PHE A 85 11.68 7.42 3.20
C PHE A 85 11.78 8.69 2.38
N VAL A 86 12.31 8.53 1.19
CA VAL A 86 12.21 9.49 0.09
C VAL A 86 11.12 8.98 -0.85
N CYS A 87 9.99 9.66 -0.85
CA CYS A 87 8.85 9.29 -1.69
C CYS A 87 8.98 9.89 -3.08
N GLY A 88 8.75 9.08 -4.11
CA GLY A 88 8.93 9.47 -5.49
C GLY A 88 7.80 9.00 -6.40
N ARG A 89 7.84 9.47 -7.66
CA ARG A 89 6.94 9.04 -8.73
C ARG A 89 7.73 8.33 -9.82
N SER A 90 7.42 7.07 -10.06
CA SER A 90 8.01 6.32 -11.16
C SER A 90 7.35 6.67 -12.50
N LYS A 91 8.07 6.45 -13.60
CA LYS A 91 7.52 6.63 -14.96
C LYS A 91 6.39 5.63 -15.25
N PRO A 92 5.50 5.93 -16.20
CA PRO A 92 4.33 5.10 -16.49
C PRO A 92 4.63 3.64 -16.86
N SER A 93 5.80 3.36 -17.43
CA SER A 93 6.20 2.00 -17.80
C SER A 93 6.77 1.17 -16.64
N VAL A 94 6.84 1.74 -15.43
CA VAL A 94 7.37 1.08 -14.23
C VAL A 94 6.32 1.21 -13.12
N GLY A 95 5.74 0.11 -12.70
CA GLY A 95 4.65 0.09 -11.72
C GLY A 95 5.01 0.75 -10.39
N GLY A 96 6.24 0.53 -9.94
CA GLY A 96 6.82 1.15 -8.76
C GLY A 96 8.32 0.90 -8.71
N LEU A 97 9.00 1.56 -7.80
CA LEU A 97 10.42 1.39 -7.52
C LEU A 97 10.63 1.56 -6.00
N GLY A 98 11.01 0.47 -5.35
CA GLY A 98 11.33 0.46 -3.92
C GLY A 98 12.72 -0.11 -3.66
N GLY A 99 13.33 0.33 -2.58
CA GLY A 99 14.61 -0.20 -2.12
C GLY A 99 15.41 0.83 -1.33
N GLY A 100 16.21 0.34 -0.39
CA GLY A 100 16.89 1.22 0.55
C GLY A 100 15.89 2.13 1.27
N ASN A 101 16.01 3.43 1.04
CA ASN A 101 15.09 4.41 1.60
C ASN A 101 14.14 5.05 0.57
N VAL A 102 14.14 4.54 -0.67
CA VAL A 102 13.31 5.10 -1.75
C VAL A 102 12.02 4.31 -1.88
N TRP A 103 10.88 5.01 -1.81
CA TRP A 103 9.55 4.45 -1.98
C TRP A 103 8.79 5.20 -3.07
N GLY A 104 8.75 4.64 -4.27
CA GLY A 104 8.16 5.27 -5.44
C GLY A 104 7.09 4.41 -6.08
N VAL A 105 6.03 5.06 -6.55
CA VAL A 105 4.96 4.40 -7.31
C VAL A 105 4.61 5.20 -8.55
N THR A 106 4.01 4.54 -9.53
CA THR A 106 3.54 5.19 -10.75
C THR A 106 2.22 5.94 -10.53
N HIS A 107 1.89 6.82 -11.45
CA HIS A 107 0.74 7.72 -11.34
C HIS A 107 -0.62 7.02 -11.14
N TRP A 108 -0.87 5.83 -11.71
CA TRP A 108 -2.14 5.11 -11.46
C TRP A 108 -2.33 4.73 -10.00
N ASN A 109 -1.25 4.53 -9.26
CA ASN A 109 -1.33 4.12 -7.87
C ASN A 109 -1.77 5.26 -6.95
N TYR A 110 -1.53 6.53 -7.36
CA TYR A 110 -1.98 7.70 -6.60
C TYR A 110 -3.49 7.87 -6.57
N TYR A 111 -4.21 7.32 -7.53
CA TYR A 111 -5.67 7.31 -7.50
C TYR A 111 -6.24 5.89 -7.39
N GLY A 112 -5.47 4.88 -7.78
CA GLY A 112 -5.88 3.48 -7.65
C GLY A 112 -5.92 2.98 -6.22
N HIS A 113 -5.14 3.56 -5.31
CA HIS A 113 -5.09 3.09 -3.92
C HIS A 113 -6.42 3.25 -3.16
N TYR A 114 -7.30 4.13 -3.59
CA TYR A 114 -8.62 4.26 -2.98
C TYR A 114 -9.57 3.12 -3.33
N ALA A 115 -9.42 2.54 -4.51
CA ALA A 115 -10.46 1.73 -5.10
C ALA A 115 -9.99 0.39 -5.71
N SER A 116 -8.70 0.08 -5.71
CA SER A 116 -8.23 -1.13 -6.37
C SER A 116 -7.15 -1.88 -5.59
N PHE A 117 -7.23 -3.20 -5.68
CA PHE A 117 -6.18 -4.10 -5.17
C PHE A 117 -4.81 -3.75 -5.77
N SER A 118 -4.73 -3.57 -7.08
CA SER A 118 -3.45 -3.32 -7.75
C SER A 118 -2.78 -2.00 -7.32
N GLY A 119 -3.56 -0.99 -6.96
CA GLY A 119 -3.02 0.24 -6.39
C GLY A 119 -2.32 -0.01 -5.05
N TRP A 120 -2.99 -0.70 -4.14
CA TRP A 120 -2.42 -1.07 -2.85
C TRP A 120 -1.32 -2.13 -2.97
N GLU A 121 -1.46 -3.08 -3.88
CA GLU A 121 -0.42 -4.07 -4.15
C GLU A 121 0.90 -3.40 -4.51
N SER A 122 0.90 -2.46 -5.45
CA SER A 122 2.10 -1.74 -5.85
C SER A 122 2.70 -0.93 -4.68
N ILE A 123 1.87 -0.20 -3.94
CA ILE A 123 2.32 0.60 -2.79
C ILE A 123 2.99 -0.29 -1.73
N THR A 124 2.34 -1.38 -1.36
CA THR A 124 2.83 -2.30 -0.33
C THR A 124 4.02 -3.12 -0.82
N HIS A 125 4.07 -3.47 -2.10
CA HIS A 125 5.17 -4.16 -2.74
C HIS A 125 6.46 -3.33 -2.65
N GLU A 126 6.40 -2.06 -3.03
CA GLU A 126 7.57 -1.18 -2.97
C GLU A 126 8.00 -0.87 -1.53
N PHE A 127 7.05 -0.79 -0.61
CA PHE A 127 7.39 -0.71 0.82
C PHE A 127 8.18 -1.94 1.28
N MET A 128 7.81 -3.14 0.84
CA MET A 128 8.54 -4.35 1.20
C MET A 128 9.96 -4.38 0.62
N HIS A 129 10.18 -3.80 -0.56
CA HIS A 129 11.53 -3.60 -1.07
C HIS A 129 12.36 -2.67 -0.17
N CYS A 130 11.76 -1.61 0.33
CA CYS A 130 12.39 -0.74 1.34
C CYS A 130 12.70 -1.49 2.64
N MET A 131 11.91 -2.50 2.96
CA MET A 131 12.15 -3.40 4.10
C MET A 131 13.12 -4.55 3.78
N GLY A 132 13.76 -4.56 2.60
CA GLY A 132 14.76 -5.54 2.22
C GLY A 132 14.22 -6.87 1.67
N TYR A 133 12.93 -6.94 1.35
CA TYR A 133 12.34 -8.13 0.75
C TYR A 133 12.44 -8.08 -0.78
N GLY A 134 12.88 -9.17 -1.40
CA GLY A 134 12.94 -9.35 -2.86
C GLY A 134 11.77 -10.16 -3.40
N HIS A 135 11.74 -10.35 -4.71
CA HIS A 135 10.65 -11.04 -5.41
C HIS A 135 10.57 -12.54 -5.12
N SER A 136 11.55 -13.13 -4.48
CA SER A 136 11.51 -14.54 -4.03
C SER A 136 10.65 -14.74 -2.78
N SER A 137 10.34 -13.65 -2.07
CA SER A 137 9.52 -13.62 -0.85
C SER A 137 8.04 -13.36 -1.18
N ASN A 138 7.11 -13.93 -0.41
CA ASN A 138 5.70 -13.53 -0.48
C ASN A 138 5.38 -12.24 0.30
N MET A 139 6.40 -11.57 0.76
CA MET A 139 6.28 -10.20 1.27
C MET A 139 6.05 -9.20 0.14
N THR A 140 6.60 -9.46 -1.07
CA THR A 140 6.43 -8.60 -2.24
C THR A 140 5.28 -9.07 -3.15
N TYR A 141 5.16 -10.36 -3.39
CA TYR A 141 4.07 -10.94 -4.20
C TYR A 141 3.37 -12.05 -3.43
N ALA A 142 2.05 -11.95 -3.33
CA ALA A 142 1.25 -13.01 -2.75
C ALA A 142 1.35 -14.30 -3.58
N SER A 143 1.42 -15.42 -2.91
CA SER A 143 1.40 -16.75 -3.52
C SER A 143 0.18 -17.52 -3.03
N GLY A 144 -0.72 -17.90 -3.93
CA GLY A 144 -1.95 -18.59 -3.57
C GLY A 144 -2.86 -17.80 -2.63
N GLY A 145 -2.86 -16.49 -2.71
CA GLY A 145 -3.63 -15.61 -1.82
C GLY A 145 -3.02 -15.47 -0.41
N VAL A 146 -1.75 -15.84 -0.24
CA VAL A 146 -0.99 -15.70 1.01
C VAL A 146 0.20 -14.78 0.74
N GLY A 147 0.22 -13.63 1.37
CA GLY A 147 1.29 -12.66 1.22
C GLY A 147 1.02 -11.36 1.95
N TRP A 148 2.07 -10.57 2.11
CA TRP A 148 1.97 -9.26 2.76
C TRP A 148 1.08 -8.30 2.00
N THR A 149 1.21 -8.23 0.68
CA THR A 149 0.41 -7.32 -0.17
C THR A 149 -1.07 -7.64 -0.06
N GLU A 150 -1.43 -8.93 -0.07
CA GLU A 150 -2.80 -9.40 0.11
C GLU A 150 -3.33 -9.06 1.51
N PHE A 151 -2.51 -9.26 2.54
CA PHE A 151 -2.86 -8.89 3.92
C PHE A 151 -3.18 -7.40 4.03
N MET A 152 -2.28 -6.54 3.59
CA MET A 152 -2.44 -5.09 3.72
C MET A 152 -3.64 -4.57 2.91
N TRP A 153 -3.90 -5.15 1.74
CA TRP A 153 -5.10 -4.85 0.98
C TRP A 153 -6.39 -5.22 1.73
N GLN A 154 -6.44 -6.43 2.28
CA GLN A 154 -7.63 -6.89 3.01
C GLN A 154 -7.86 -6.10 4.30
N LEU A 155 -6.80 -5.76 5.01
CA LEU A 155 -6.89 -4.89 6.19
C LEU A 155 -7.36 -3.47 5.81
N HIS A 156 -6.81 -2.90 4.74
CA HIS A 156 -7.29 -1.62 4.21
C HIS A 156 -8.79 -1.67 3.90
N THR A 157 -9.23 -2.70 3.21
CA THR A 157 -10.64 -2.88 2.85
C THR A 157 -11.53 -2.98 4.09
N TYR A 158 -11.09 -3.72 5.10
CA TYR A 158 -11.80 -3.86 6.38
C TYR A 158 -11.91 -2.52 7.10
N LEU A 159 -10.81 -1.81 7.27
CA LEU A 159 -10.81 -0.52 7.98
C LEU A 159 -11.59 0.55 7.22
N ARG A 160 -11.49 0.57 5.89
CA ARG A 160 -12.26 1.50 5.06
C ARG A 160 -13.75 1.21 5.10
N GLY A 161 -14.15 -0.06 5.01
CA GLY A 161 -15.56 -0.45 5.07
C GLY A 161 -16.24 -0.13 6.41
N ASN A 162 -15.44 0.04 7.47
CA ASN A 162 -15.91 0.47 8.79
C ASN A 162 -15.70 1.97 9.04
N ASP A 163 -15.22 2.72 8.06
CA ASP A 163 -14.94 4.16 8.15
C ASP A 163 -13.90 4.51 9.24
N TRP A 164 -12.90 3.67 9.43
CA TRP A 164 -11.88 3.82 10.47
C TRP A 164 -10.53 4.35 9.95
N LEU A 165 -10.37 4.52 8.63
CA LEU A 165 -9.14 5.11 8.09
C LEU A 165 -9.14 6.64 8.29
N PRO A 166 -7.97 7.27 8.54
CA PRO A 166 -7.85 8.72 8.64
C PRO A 166 -8.33 9.47 7.40
N TYR A 167 -8.10 8.89 6.22
CA TYR A 167 -8.53 9.45 4.94
C TYR A 167 -9.34 8.43 4.16
N THR A 168 -10.64 8.64 4.08
CA THR A 168 -11.58 7.80 3.33
C THR A 168 -12.09 8.48 2.06
N ASP A 169 -12.03 9.79 1.99
CA ASP A 169 -12.48 10.57 0.83
C ASP A 169 -11.34 10.87 -0.13
N ARG A 170 -11.39 10.25 -1.30
CA ARG A 170 -10.43 10.47 -2.39
C ARG A 170 -10.36 11.92 -2.89
N ASN A 171 -11.40 12.71 -2.64
CA ASN A 171 -11.46 14.11 -3.06
C ASN A 171 -10.88 15.07 -2.01
N LEU A 172 -10.51 14.59 -0.85
CA LEU A 172 -10.10 15.40 0.29
C LEU A 172 -8.98 16.40 -0.08
N LEU A 173 -7.98 15.96 -0.82
CA LEU A 173 -6.87 16.80 -1.25
C LEU A 173 -7.06 17.42 -2.66
N GLY A 174 -8.21 17.19 -3.28
CA GLY A 174 -8.51 17.72 -4.60
C GLY A 174 -7.77 17.04 -5.75
N PHE A 175 -7.06 15.94 -5.54
CA PHE A 175 -6.32 15.21 -6.59
C PHE A 175 -7.22 14.79 -7.74
N HIS A 176 -8.44 14.38 -7.44
CA HIS A 176 -9.43 13.90 -8.41
C HIS A 176 -10.32 15.00 -9.00
N LYS A 177 -10.17 16.26 -8.57
CA LYS A 177 -10.95 17.36 -9.12
C LYS A 177 -10.64 17.58 -10.59
N PRO A 178 -11.65 17.92 -11.43
CA PRO A 178 -11.45 18.15 -12.86
C PRO A 178 -10.36 19.16 -13.20
N GLU A 179 -10.25 20.25 -12.45
CA GLU A 179 -9.24 21.29 -12.65
C GLU A 179 -7.81 20.78 -12.45
N ASN A 180 -7.64 19.66 -11.75
CA ASN A 180 -6.35 19.03 -11.52
C ASN A 180 -6.02 17.93 -12.55
N ALA A 181 -6.87 17.72 -13.56
CA ALA A 181 -6.66 16.70 -14.60
C ALA A 181 -5.30 16.81 -15.30
N LYS A 182 -4.81 18.04 -15.51
CA LYS A 182 -3.50 18.32 -16.12
C LYS A 182 -2.30 17.77 -15.34
N TYR A 183 -2.47 17.46 -14.06
CA TYR A 183 -1.42 16.88 -13.21
C TYR A 183 -1.48 15.35 -13.16
N ARG A 184 -2.48 14.75 -13.77
CA ARG A 184 -2.65 13.30 -13.84
C ARG A 184 -2.17 12.80 -15.20
N ASP A 185 -1.10 12.02 -15.23
CA ASP A 185 -0.64 11.42 -16.47
C ASP A 185 -1.63 10.31 -16.92
N GLY A 186 -1.83 10.20 -18.23
CA GLY A 186 -2.43 9.02 -18.84
C GLY A 186 -3.95 8.90 -18.80
N GLY A 187 -4.65 9.97 -18.45
CA GLY A 187 -6.09 10.09 -18.72
C GLY A 187 -7.01 9.06 -18.07
N ILE A 188 -6.63 8.50 -16.93
CA ILE A 188 -7.59 7.71 -16.15
C ILE A 188 -8.59 8.67 -15.53
N ASP A 189 -9.82 8.46 -15.93
CA ASP A 189 -10.97 9.17 -15.40
C ASP A 189 -11.20 8.73 -13.95
N PRO A 190 -11.02 9.64 -12.96
CA PRO A 190 -11.25 9.29 -11.57
C PRO A 190 -12.69 8.87 -11.29
N ASP A 191 -13.66 9.33 -12.09
CA ASP A 191 -15.06 8.96 -11.93
C ASP A 191 -15.32 7.50 -12.30
N LYS A 192 -14.39 6.87 -13.04
CA LYS A 192 -14.39 5.43 -13.30
C LYS A 192 -13.78 4.60 -12.17
N LEU A 193 -13.14 5.24 -11.20
CA LEU A 193 -12.67 4.59 -9.98
C LEU A 193 -13.87 4.38 -9.04
N ASN A 194 -14.53 3.26 -9.22
CA ASN A 194 -15.73 2.94 -8.48
C ASN A 194 -15.38 2.48 -7.05
N ASP A 195 -15.66 3.31 -6.07
CA ASP A 195 -15.51 2.97 -4.64
C ASP A 195 -16.34 1.74 -4.25
N ASN A 196 -17.41 1.44 -4.98
CA ASN A 196 -18.20 0.23 -4.77
C ASN A 196 -17.38 -1.06 -4.94
N LYS A 197 -16.25 -1.04 -5.68
CA LYS A 197 -15.39 -2.22 -5.78
C LYS A 197 -14.73 -2.58 -4.45
N ILE A 198 -14.35 -1.61 -3.65
CA ILE A 198 -13.82 -1.88 -2.30
C ILE A 198 -14.90 -2.53 -1.44
N LEU A 199 -16.11 -1.99 -1.45
CA LEU A 199 -17.22 -2.55 -0.69
C LEU A 199 -17.63 -3.95 -1.17
N GLN A 200 -17.49 -4.25 -2.47
CA GLN A 200 -17.67 -5.59 -3.00
C GLN A 200 -16.68 -6.60 -2.45
N PHE A 201 -15.43 -6.17 -2.20
CA PHE A 201 -14.40 -7.02 -1.59
C PHE A 201 -14.52 -7.11 -0.07
N TYR A 202 -15.16 -6.14 0.59
CA TYR A 202 -15.30 -6.11 2.03
C TYR A 202 -15.84 -7.44 2.57
N ASN A 203 -17.01 -7.87 2.10
CA ASN A 203 -17.63 -9.11 2.56
C ASN A 203 -16.91 -10.39 2.11
N LYS A 204 -16.00 -10.31 1.14
CA LYS A 204 -15.26 -11.45 0.60
C LYS A 204 -13.88 -11.62 1.23
N SER A 205 -13.37 -10.58 1.90
CA SER A 205 -12.04 -10.62 2.46
C SER A 205 -11.98 -11.55 3.68
N LYS A 206 -10.91 -12.35 3.77
CA LYS A 206 -10.66 -13.23 4.93
C LYS A 206 -10.57 -12.44 6.23
N VAL A 207 -9.97 -11.24 6.16
CA VAL A 207 -9.84 -10.33 7.31
C VAL A 207 -11.21 -9.88 7.79
N THR A 208 -12.08 -9.42 6.88
CA THR A 208 -13.43 -9.01 7.24
C THR A 208 -14.23 -10.16 7.83
N GLN A 209 -14.24 -11.31 7.15
CA GLN A 209 -14.96 -12.48 7.64
C GLN A 209 -14.48 -12.92 9.02
N TYR A 210 -13.15 -12.86 9.22
CA TYR A 210 -12.58 -13.23 10.52
C TYR A 210 -13.05 -12.28 11.63
N PHE A 211 -12.96 -10.96 11.45
CA PHE A 211 -13.32 -10.00 12.50
C PHE A 211 -14.82 -9.81 12.69
N LEU A 212 -15.64 -10.08 11.67
CA LEU A 212 -17.10 -10.17 11.86
C LEU A 212 -17.49 -11.36 12.74
N ALA A 213 -16.78 -12.48 12.60
CA ALA A 213 -17.00 -13.66 13.42
C ALA A 213 -16.32 -13.61 14.81
N ASN A 214 -15.25 -12.83 14.93
CA ASN A 214 -14.41 -12.72 16.13
C ASN A 214 -14.06 -11.23 16.40
N PRO A 215 -15.03 -10.43 16.83
CA PRO A 215 -14.78 -9.02 17.07
C PRO A 215 -13.75 -8.87 18.19
N LEU A 216 -12.79 -7.95 17.99
CA LEU A 216 -11.85 -7.59 19.04
C LEU A 216 -12.61 -6.83 20.15
N SER A 217 -12.37 -7.20 21.40
CA SER A 217 -12.88 -6.45 22.56
C SER A 217 -12.31 -5.02 22.49
N LYS A 218 -13.18 -4.05 22.48
CA LYS A 218 -12.81 -2.63 22.57
C LYS A 218 -12.30 -2.30 23.95
#